data_06748a96df1966f20eb524b52a5699d0
#
_entry.id   06748a96df1966f20eb524b52a5699d0
#
_cell.length_a   1.000
_cell.length_b   1.000
_cell.length_c   1.000
_cell.angle_alpha   90.00
_cell.angle_beta   90.00
_cell.angle_gamma   90.00
#
_symmetry.space_group_name_H-M   'P 1'
#
loop_
_entity.id
_entity.type
_entity.pdbx_description
1 polymer ?
#
loop_
_entity_poly.entity_id
_entity_poly.type
_entity_poly.pdbx_seq_one_letter_code
_entity_poly.pdbx_strand_id
1 'polypeptide(L)'
;MTKRIFRSILGVSLAVLLASLVLIVGVLHGYFQDRVSGELESLAEYIAHGVEENGTDYLTEDLPGSYRITWVDADGTVLFDNRQDPEEMGNHAQREEIREALILGKGHAVRYSDTLSQQTLYAAQRLADGTVLRVSSAQYSVWVLVLQALQPVALMMLLAFILAMALASRVARQLVEPINAIDLNDPAGSETYEELTPLLSKLRSQQRQIQRQMRDLKRRQEEFT
;
A
#
# COMPACT_ATOMS: atom_id res chain seq x y z
N MET A 1 9.47 -34.11 -2.62
CA MET A 1 9.88 -33.02 -1.69
C MET A 1 9.88 -31.66 -2.37
N THR A 2 10.43 -31.51 -3.56
CA THR A 2 10.55 -30.26 -4.35
C THR A 2 9.27 -29.44 -4.46
N LYS A 3 8.14 -30.06 -4.83
CA LYS A 3 6.85 -29.38 -4.98
C LYS A 3 6.33 -28.77 -3.66
N ARG A 4 6.63 -29.39 -2.52
CA ARG A 4 6.17 -28.90 -1.21
C ARG A 4 6.98 -27.70 -0.77
N ILE A 5 8.31 -27.75 -0.93
CA ILE A 5 9.23 -26.62 -0.64
C ILE A 5 8.92 -25.45 -1.55
N PHE A 6 8.77 -25.67 -2.87
CA PHE A 6 8.40 -24.64 -3.83
C PHE A 6 7.09 -23.95 -3.46
N ARG A 7 6.03 -24.71 -3.13
CA ARG A 7 4.72 -24.14 -2.72
C ARG A 7 4.83 -23.33 -1.42
N SER A 8 5.65 -23.76 -0.46
CA SER A 8 5.87 -23.00 0.78
C SER A 8 6.59 -21.67 0.53
N ILE A 9 7.65 -21.68 -0.25
CA ILE A 9 8.39 -20.45 -0.62
C ILE A 9 7.46 -19.50 -1.38
N LEU A 10 6.72 -20.01 -2.36
CA LEU A 10 5.78 -19.22 -3.14
C LEU A 10 4.68 -18.62 -2.25
N GLY A 11 4.13 -19.40 -1.32
CA GLY A 11 3.10 -18.94 -0.37
C GLY A 11 3.60 -17.81 0.54
N VAL A 12 4.80 -17.96 1.09
CA VAL A 12 5.43 -16.93 1.92
C VAL A 12 5.72 -15.67 1.10
N SER A 13 6.26 -15.81 -0.10
CA SER A 13 6.52 -14.67 -0.99
C SER A 13 5.26 -13.91 -1.34
N LEU A 14 4.18 -14.63 -1.68
CA LEU A 14 2.89 -14.03 -1.99
C LEU A 14 2.30 -13.30 -0.77
N ALA A 15 2.37 -13.90 0.42
CA ALA A 15 1.88 -13.29 1.66
C ALA A 15 2.63 -11.99 1.98
N VAL A 16 3.97 -11.98 1.85
CA VAL A 16 4.80 -10.79 2.06
C VAL A 16 4.45 -9.69 1.05
N LEU A 17 4.28 -10.05 -0.22
CA LEU A 17 3.92 -9.08 -1.28
C LEU A 17 2.54 -8.47 -1.01
N LEU A 18 1.54 -9.27 -0.63
CA LEU A 18 0.21 -8.77 -0.30
C LEU A 18 0.22 -7.87 0.94
N ALA A 19 0.95 -8.26 1.99
CA ALA A 19 1.10 -7.43 3.18
C ALA A 19 1.78 -6.09 2.86
N SER A 20 2.83 -6.10 2.04
CA SER A 20 3.50 -4.89 1.57
C SER A 20 2.56 -3.99 0.76
N LEU A 21 1.73 -4.58 -0.12
CA LEU A 21 0.75 -3.83 -0.91
C LEU A 21 -0.25 -3.10 0.00
N VAL A 22 -0.84 -3.81 0.96
CA VAL A 22 -1.80 -3.21 1.91
C VAL A 22 -1.17 -2.06 2.69
N LEU A 23 0.07 -2.24 3.15
CA LEU A 23 0.80 -1.21 3.88
C LEU A 23 1.08 0.01 3.00
N ILE A 24 1.56 -0.19 1.77
CA ILE A 24 1.84 0.90 0.81
C ILE A 24 0.56 1.67 0.50
N VAL A 25 -0.56 0.99 0.22
CA VAL A 25 -1.85 1.64 -0.06
C VAL A 25 -2.31 2.45 1.14
N GLY A 26 -2.21 1.91 2.36
CA GLY A 26 -2.58 2.63 3.58
C GLY A 26 -1.76 3.90 3.81
N VAL A 27 -0.44 3.80 3.65
CA VAL A 27 0.47 4.95 3.79
C VAL A 27 0.21 6.02 2.72
N LEU A 28 0.06 5.60 1.46
CA LEU A 28 -0.22 6.53 0.36
C LEU A 28 -1.56 7.23 0.55
N HIS A 29 -2.59 6.51 0.96
CA HIS A 29 -3.91 7.09 1.21
C HIS A 29 -3.84 8.20 2.28
N GLY A 30 -3.23 7.92 3.44
CA GLY A 30 -3.04 8.92 4.48
C GLY A 30 -2.22 10.12 4.01
N TYR A 31 -1.09 9.87 3.37
CA TYR A 31 -0.20 10.92 2.87
C TYR A 31 -0.89 11.87 1.88
N PHE A 32 -1.64 11.33 0.90
CA PHE A 32 -2.34 12.16 -0.08
C PHE A 32 -3.47 12.97 0.56
N GLN A 33 -4.20 12.38 1.50
CA GLN A 33 -5.27 13.10 2.20
C GLN A 33 -4.74 14.28 3.01
N ASP A 34 -3.70 14.06 3.81
CA ASP A 34 -3.07 15.10 4.62
C ASP A 34 -2.45 16.19 3.74
N ARG A 35 -1.80 15.81 2.66
CA ARG A 35 -1.15 16.74 1.73
C ARG A 35 -2.15 17.67 1.07
N VAL A 36 -3.23 17.12 0.52
CA VAL A 36 -4.27 17.91 -0.17
C VAL A 36 -4.98 18.84 0.79
N SER A 37 -5.32 18.36 2.00
CA SER A 37 -5.95 19.20 3.03
C SER A 37 -5.03 20.36 3.45
N GLY A 38 -3.75 20.11 3.65
CA GLY A 38 -2.77 21.14 4.00
C GLY A 38 -2.55 22.19 2.89
N GLU A 39 -2.55 21.75 1.62
CA GLU A 39 -2.48 22.68 0.48
C GLU A 39 -3.72 23.59 0.41
N LEU A 40 -4.90 23.03 0.63
CA LEU A 40 -6.14 23.80 0.62
C LEU A 40 -6.22 24.80 1.78
N GLU A 41 -5.76 24.39 2.98
CA GLU A 41 -5.66 25.29 4.14
C GLU A 41 -4.70 26.45 3.88
N SER A 42 -3.51 26.16 3.35
CA SER A 42 -2.51 27.21 3.03
C SER A 42 -3.03 28.17 1.96
N LEU A 43 -3.78 27.66 0.99
CA LEU A 43 -4.42 28.50 -0.03
C LEU A 43 -5.54 29.36 0.57
N ALA A 44 -6.37 28.83 1.48
CA ALA A 44 -7.41 29.59 2.15
C ALA A 44 -6.81 30.73 2.99
N GLU A 45 -5.73 30.48 3.72
CA GLU A 45 -5.00 31.49 4.48
C GLU A 45 -4.38 32.56 3.58
N TYR A 46 -3.75 32.16 2.46
CA TYR A 46 -3.19 33.10 1.50
C TYR A 46 -4.24 34.03 0.88
N ILE A 47 -5.37 33.46 0.43
CA ILE A 47 -6.45 34.26 -0.17
C ILE A 47 -7.12 35.13 0.90
N ALA A 48 -7.31 34.64 2.14
CA ALA A 48 -7.88 35.40 3.23
C ALA A 48 -7.04 36.67 3.51
N HIS A 49 -5.72 36.52 3.54
CA HIS A 49 -4.82 37.67 3.71
C HIS A 49 -4.92 38.68 2.55
N GLY A 50 -5.01 38.21 1.31
CA GLY A 50 -5.22 39.08 0.15
C GLY A 50 -6.57 39.85 0.23
N VAL A 51 -7.62 39.22 0.70
CA VAL A 51 -8.94 39.83 0.91
C VAL A 51 -8.92 40.85 2.07
N GLU A 52 -8.20 40.58 3.16
CA GLU A 52 -8.03 41.53 4.25
C GLU A 52 -7.33 42.82 3.82
N GLU A 53 -6.37 42.73 2.90
CA GLU A 53 -5.61 43.89 2.40
C GLU A 53 -6.35 44.66 1.29
N ASN A 54 -7.02 43.95 0.36
CA ASN A 54 -7.51 44.56 -0.88
C ASN A 54 -9.05 44.40 -1.06
N GLY A 55 -9.75 43.76 -0.12
CA GLY A 55 -11.19 43.54 -0.20
C GLY A 55 -11.62 42.65 -1.38
N THR A 56 -12.79 42.95 -1.94
CA THR A 56 -13.37 42.21 -3.06
C THR A 56 -12.54 42.27 -4.35
N ASP A 57 -11.73 43.33 -4.52
CA ASP A 57 -10.92 43.50 -5.72
C ASP A 57 -9.95 42.36 -5.90
N TYR A 58 -9.39 41.83 -4.80
CA TYR A 58 -8.53 40.65 -4.83
C TYR A 58 -9.22 39.39 -5.36
N LEU A 59 -10.53 39.25 -5.13
CA LEU A 59 -11.31 38.08 -5.57
C LEU A 59 -11.69 38.15 -7.06
N THR A 60 -11.58 39.33 -7.68
CA THR A 60 -11.86 39.53 -9.12
C THR A 60 -10.62 39.35 -10.00
N GLU A 61 -9.42 39.29 -9.42
CA GLU A 61 -8.19 38.96 -10.13
C GLU A 61 -8.16 37.48 -10.51
N ASP A 62 -7.20 37.11 -11.40
CA ASP A 62 -7.03 35.73 -11.91
C ASP A 62 -6.66 34.73 -10.80
N LEU A 63 -7.63 34.39 -9.96
CA LEU A 63 -7.48 33.33 -8.97
C LEU A 63 -7.51 31.95 -9.67
N PRO A 64 -6.75 30.96 -9.14
CA PRO A 64 -6.67 29.63 -9.77
C PRO A 64 -8.07 29.03 -10.01
N GLY A 65 -8.49 28.93 -11.25
CA GLY A 65 -9.86 28.50 -11.65
C GLY A 65 -10.25 27.08 -11.24
N SER A 66 -9.31 26.30 -10.69
CA SER A 66 -9.57 24.97 -10.15
C SER A 66 -10.26 24.98 -8.79
N TYR A 67 -10.20 26.09 -8.06
CA TYR A 67 -10.78 26.21 -6.72
C TYR A 67 -12.09 27.03 -6.75
N ARG A 68 -13.05 26.62 -5.91
CA ARG A 68 -14.23 27.46 -5.63
C ARG A 68 -13.94 28.25 -4.38
N ILE A 69 -14.11 29.57 -4.47
CA ILE A 69 -13.90 30.53 -3.40
C ILE A 69 -15.24 31.14 -3.05
N THR A 70 -15.58 31.12 -1.77
CA THR A 70 -16.84 31.68 -1.25
C THR A 70 -16.50 32.55 -0.05
N TRP A 71 -16.95 33.80 -0.04
CA TRP A 71 -16.82 34.68 1.10
C TRP A 71 -18.17 34.81 1.80
N VAL A 72 -18.19 34.64 3.09
CA VAL A 72 -19.40 34.46 3.90
C VAL A 72 -19.38 35.44 5.09
N ASP A 73 -20.46 36.15 5.32
CA ASP A 73 -20.60 36.99 6.51
C ASP A 73 -20.72 36.14 7.78
N ALA A 74 -20.52 36.77 8.94
CA ALA A 74 -20.62 36.12 10.25
C ALA A 74 -21.99 35.48 10.54
N ASP A 75 -23.07 36.00 9.89
CA ASP A 75 -24.44 35.47 9.98
C ASP A 75 -24.68 34.29 9.01
N GLY A 76 -23.70 33.99 8.14
CA GLY A 76 -23.77 32.94 7.12
C GLY A 76 -24.29 33.38 5.76
N THR A 77 -24.53 34.66 5.56
CA THR A 77 -24.88 35.21 4.24
C THR A 77 -23.70 35.17 3.32
N VAL A 78 -23.88 34.70 2.07
CA VAL A 78 -22.79 34.64 1.08
C VAL A 78 -22.62 36.05 0.47
N LEU A 79 -21.42 36.60 0.60
CA LEU A 79 -21.06 37.93 0.07
C LEU A 79 -20.43 37.80 -1.34
N PHE A 80 -19.74 36.73 -1.61
CA PHE A 80 -19.10 36.46 -2.89
C PHE A 80 -18.94 34.96 -3.14
N ASP A 81 -19.09 34.55 -4.40
CA ASP A 81 -18.73 33.21 -4.86
C ASP A 81 -18.26 33.29 -6.32
N ASN A 82 -17.14 32.64 -6.66
CA ASN A 82 -16.58 32.70 -8.01
C ASN A 82 -17.25 31.75 -9.02
N ARG A 83 -18.27 30.98 -8.61
CA ARG A 83 -18.97 30.02 -9.51
C ARG A 83 -20.47 30.18 -9.56
N GLN A 84 -21.06 30.83 -8.58
CA GLN A 84 -22.50 30.98 -8.46
C GLN A 84 -22.87 32.38 -7.96
N ASP A 85 -24.00 32.93 -8.39
CA ASP A 85 -24.50 34.20 -7.89
C ASP A 85 -24.82 34.09 -6.39
N PRO A 86 -24.23 34.95 -5.52
CA PRO A 86 -24.52 34.97 -4.10
C PRO A 86 -26.00 35.11 -3.78
N GLU A 87 -26.77 35.85 -4.57
CA GLU A 87 -28.22 36.07 -4.34
C GLU A 87 -29.04 34.77 -4.50
N GLU A 88 -28.56 33.82 -5.30
CA GLU A 88 -29.19 32.51 -5.49
C GLU A 88 -28.73 31.47 -4.44
N MET A 89 -27.80 31.84 -3.56
CA MET A 89 -27.25 30.92 -2.57
C MET A 89 -27.98 31.02 -1.25
N GLY A 90 -28.24 29.89 -0.63
CA GLY A 90 -28.77 29.79 0.71
C GLY A 90 -27.74 30.16 1.78
N ASN A 91 -28.22 30.41 3.00
CA ASN A 91 -27.38 30.73 4.15
C ASN A 91 -26.41 29.56 4.47
N HIS A 92 -25.15 29.86 4.71
CA HIS A 92 -24.06 28.91 4.96
C HIS A 92 -23.67 28.79 6.45
N ALA A 93 -24.34 29.44 7.40
CA ALA A 93 -24.00 29.41 8.84
C ALA A 93 -23.96 27.98 9.42
N GLN A 94 -24.79 27.07 8.89
CA GLN A 94 -24.86 25.68 9.35
C GLN A 94 -23.81 24.75 8.70
N ARG A 95 -22.98 25.27 7.81
CA ARG A 95 -21.91 24.50 7.22
C ARG A 95 -20.83 24.24 8.26
N GLU A 96 -20.38 22.99 8.36
CA GLU A 96 -19.44 22.55 9.40
C GLU A 96 -18.16 23.39 9.39
N GLU A 97 -17.54 23.56 8.23
CA GLU A 97 -16.34 24.36 8.03
C GLU A 97 -16.52 25.84 8.40
N ILE A 98 -17.70 26.41 8.11
CA ILE A 98 -17.99 27.82 8.45
C ILE A 98 -18.19 27.98 9.97
N ARG A 99 -18.96 27.10 10.57
CA ARG A 99 -19.22 27.12 12.02
C ARG A 99 -17.91 26.91 12.80
N GLU A 100 -17.07 25.99 12.35
CA GLU A 100 -15.78 25.74 12.98
C GLU A 100 -14.85 26.94 12.85
N ALA A 101 -14.77 27.55 11.65
CA ALA A 101 -13.96 28.75 11.43
C ALA A 101 -14.42 29.94 12.28
N LEU A 102 -15.74 30.16 12.45
CA LEU A 102 -16.25 31.21 13.30
C LEU A 102 -15.86 31.05 14.78
N ILE A 103 -15.69 29.80 15.26
CA ILE A 103 -15.34 29.50 16.67
C ILE A 103 -13.85 29.46 16.88
N LEU A 104 -13.13 28.72 16.02
CA LEU A 104 -11.72 28.37 16.19
C LEU A 104 -10.77 29.20 15.32
N GLY A 105 -11.29 30.02 14.40
CA GLY A 105 -10.51 30.79 13.43
C GLY A 105 -10.25 30.03 12.13
N LYS A 106 -10.23 28.72 12.15
CA LYS A 106 -10.06 27.82 10.99
C LYS A 106 -11.12 26.71 11.05
N GLY A 107 -11.56 26.25 9.90
CA GLY A 107 -12.53 25.15 9.83
C GLY A 107 -12.32 24.29 8.60
N HIS A 108 -12.64 23.01 8.71
CA HIS A 108 -12.47 22.03 7.67
C HIS A 108 -13.72 21.17 7.53
N ALA A 109 -14.01 20.74 6.33
CA ALA A 109 -15.02 19.72 6.08
C ALA A 109 -14.67 18.91 4.84
N VAL A 110 -15.15 17.68 4.85
CA VAL A 110 -15.02 16.78 3.72
C VAL A 110 -16.40 16.24 3.39
N ARG A 111 -16.85 16.44 2.15
CA ARG A 111 -18.12 15.92 1.68
C ARG A 111 -17.91 15.00 0.50
N TYR A 112 -18.50 13.83 0.58
CA TYR A 112 -18.46 12.85 -0.49
C TYR A 112 -19.75 12.89 -1.28
N SER A 113 -19.65 12.93 -2.61
CA SER A 113 -20.79 12.79 -3.51
C SER A 113 -20.81 11.37 -4.05
N ASP A 114 -21.75 10.56 -3.56
CA ASP A 114 -21.94 9.18 -4.02
C ASP A 114 -22.26 9.10 -5.52
N THR A 115 -22.96 10.13 -6.03
CA THR A 115 -23.39 10.18 -7.43
C THR A 115 -22.24 10.44 -8.42
N LEU A 116 -21.24 11.24 -7.99
CA LEU A 116 -20.13 11.66 -8.85
C LEU A 116 -18.83 10.94 -8.50
N SER A 117 -18.82 10.10 -7.46
CA SER A 117 -17.58 9.50 -6.90
C SER A 117 -16.49 10.54 -6.65
N GLN A 118 -16.89 11.76 -6.31
CA GLN A 118 -16.02 12.90 -6.05
C GLN A 118 -16.10 13.30 -4.59
N GLN A 119 -14.96 13.63 -4.04
CA GLN A 119 -14.82 14.17 -2.70
C GLN A 119 -14.53 15.64 -2.82
N THR A 120 -15.33 16.47 -2.15
CA THR A 120 -15.09 17.91 -2.05
C THR A 120 -14.50 18.22 -0.69
N LEU A 121 -13.30 18.78 -0.70
CA LEU A 121 -12.63 19.27 0.47
C LEU A 121 -12.94 20.77 0.63
N TYR A 122 -13.16 21.18 1.85
CA TYR A 122 -13.43 22.56 2.25
C TYR A 122 -12.42 22.97 3.30
N ALA A 123 -11.81 24.14 3.11
CA ALA A 123 -11.06 24.83 4.13
C ALA A 123 -11.64 26.23 4.29
N ALA A 124 -11.82 26.67 5.52
CA ALA A 124 -12.37 27.97 5.85
C ALA A 124 -11.44 28.69 6.82
N GLN A 125 -11.24 29.98 6.58
CA GLN A 125 -10.43 30.88 7.39
C GLN A 125 -11.26 32.06 7.80
N ARG A 126 -11.31 32.35 9.10
CA ARG A 126 -11.96 33.54 9.64
C ARG A 126 -11.04 34.75 9.45
N LEU A 127 -11.59 35.86 8.93
CA LEU A 127 -10.93 37.14 8.76
C LEU A 127 -11.03 37.99 10.03
N ALA A 128 -10.25 39.06 10.11
CA ALA A 128 -10.20 39.96 11.25
C ALA A 128 -11.52 40.72 11.49
N ASP A 129 -12.30 40.96 10.44
CA ASP A 129 -13.64 41.60 10.50
C ASP A 129 -14.76 40.64 10.98
N GLY A 130 -14.43 39.36 11.18
CA GLY A 130 -15.35 38.32 11.62
C GLY A 130 -16.03 37.55 10.48
N THR A 131 -15.84 37.93 9.24
CA THR A 131 -16.29 37.17 8.06
C THR A 131 -15.43 35.90 7.86
N VAL A 132 -15.90 35.01 7.00
CA VAL A 132 -15.19 33.74 6.74
C VAL A 132 -14.94 33.57 5.25
N LEU A 133 -13.70 33.34 4.88
CA LEU A 133 -13.33 32.92 3.54
C LEU A 133 -13.27 31.40 3.48
N ARG A 134 -14.01 30.79 2.55
CA ARG A 134 -14.03 29.36 2.30
C ARG A 134 -13.43 29.06 0.94
N VAL A 135 -12.49 28.15 0.89
CA VAL A 135 -11.94 27.59 -0.34
C VAL A 135 -12.34 26.13 -0.44
N SER A 136 -12.78 25.70 -1.60
CA SER A 136 -13.13 24.29 -1.82
C SER A 136 -12.57 23.78 -3.14
N SER A 137 -12.20 22.53 -3.13
CA SER A 137 -11.74 21.81 -4.31
C SER A 137 -12.52 20.50 -4.46
N ALA A 138 -13.17 20.36 -5.60
CA ALA A 138 -13.74 19.08 -6.00
C ALA A 138 -12.59 18.25 -6.57
N GLN A 139 -12.09 17.30 -5.80
CA GLN A 139 -11.07 16.39 -6.27
C GLN A 139 -11.71 15.03 -6.59
N TYR A 140 -11.18 14.40 -7.61
CA TYR A 140 -11.40 12.97 -7.75
C TYR A 140 -11.00 12.33 -6.43
N SER A 141 -11.84 11.42 -5.96
CA SER A 141 -11.59 10.69 -4.71
C SER A 141 -10.09 10.36 -4.62
N VAL A 142 -9.48 10.56 -3.46
CA VAL A 142 -8.07 10.15 -3.19
C VAL A 142 -7.81 8.73 -3.69
N TRP A 143 -8.83 7.90 -3.76
CA TRP A 143 -8.79 6.58 -4.38
C TRP A 143 -8.34 6.57 -5.84
N VAL A 144 -8.72 7.54 -6.66
CA VAL A 144 -8.27 7.62 -8.07
C VAL A 144 -6.77 7.89 -8.13
N LEU A 145 -6.27 8.80 -7.28
CA LEU A 145 -4.83 9.08 -7.17
C LEU A 145 -4.06 7.87 -6.64
N VAL A 146 -4.61 7.21 -5.62
CA VAL A 146 -4.04 5.96 -5.08
C VAL A 146 -4.03 4.87 -6.15
N LEU A 147 -5.10 4.69 -6.91
CA LEU A 147 -5.16 3.71 -8.00
C LEU A 147 -4.15 4.00 -9.12
N GLN A 148 -3.94 5.26 -9.48
CA GLN A 148 -2.91 5.65 -10.44
C GLN A 148 -1.49 5.36 -9.91
N ALA A 149 -1.24 5.65 -8.63
CA ALA A 149 0.03 5.33 -7.98
C ALA A 149 0.24 3.80 -7.81
N LEU A 150 -0.84 3.03 -7.74
CA LEU A 150 -0.78 1.57 -7.61
C LEU A 150 -0.26 0.89 -8.88
N GLN A 151 -0.45 1.47 -10.06
CA GLN A 151 -0.02 0.87 -11.33
C GLN A 151 1.49 0.57 -11.35
N PRO A 152 2.41 1.50 -11.07
CA PRO A 152 3.85 1.21 -11.01
C PRO A 152 4.21 0.26 -9.86
N VAL A 153 3.51 0.35 -8.74
CA VAL A 153 3.72 -0.56 -7.59
C VAL A 153 3.31 -1.99 -7.95
N ALA A 154 2.17 -2.17 -8.61
CA ALA A 154 1.71 -3.47 -9.09
C ALA A 154 2.69 -4.08 -10.11
N LEU A 155 3.24 -3.27 -10.99
CA LEU A 155 4.26 -3.73 -11.94
C LEU A 155 5.53 -4.20 -11.22
N MET A 156 6.03 -3.43 -10.25
CA MET A 156 7.18 -3.83 -9.44
C MET A 156 6.92 -5.12 -8.65
N MET A 157 5.72 -5.26 -8.08
CA MET A 157 5.32 -6.49 -7.39
C MET A 157 5.26 -7.69 -8.32
N LEU A 158 4.75 -7.53 -9.54
CA LEU A 158 4.73 -8.59 -10.54
C LEU A 158 6.15 -9.04 -10.89
N LEU A 159 7.07 -8.09 -11.11
CA LEU A 159 8.48 -8.40 -11.38
C LEU A 159 9.15 -9.10 -10.19
N ALA A 160 8.92 -8.61 -8.97
CA ALA A 160 9.42 -9.25 -7.75
C ALA A 160 8.88 -10.67 -7.58
N PHE A 161 7.61 -10.88 -7.88
CA PHE A 161 6.99 -12.22 -7.84
C PHE A 161 7.60 -13.17 -8.88
N ILE A 162 7.82 -12.72 -10.12
CA ILE A 162 8.48 -13.51 -11.17
C ILE A 162 9.90 -13.88 -10.73
N LEU A 163 10.66 -12.91 -10.19
CA LEU A 163 12.00 -13.15 -9.67
C LEU A 163 12.00 -14.15 -8.51
N ALA A 164 11.09 -13.98 -7.55
CA ALA A 164 10.93 -14.92 -6.43
C ALA A 164 10.61 -16.33 -6.91
N MET A 165 9.75 -16.47 -7.92
CA MET A 165 9.41 -17.74 -8.53
C MET A 165 10.62 -18.38 -9.24
N ALA A 166 11.42 -17.60 -9.96
CA ALA A 166 12.65 -18.06 -10.60
C ALA A 166 13.68 -18.52 -9.57
N LEU A 167 13.92 -17.73 -8.52
CA LEU A 167 14.83 -18.08 -7.43
C LEU A 167 14.34 -19.32 -6.66
N ALA A 168 13.07 -19.38 -6.32
CA ALA A 168 12.49 -20.54 -5.65
C ALA A 168 12.64 -21.82 -6.46
N SER A 169 12.43 -21.74 -7.78
CA SER A 169 12.62 -22.89 -8.67
C SER A 169 14.08 -23.32 -8.75
N ARG A 170 15.01 -22.36 -8.79
CA ARG A 170 16.45 -22.63 -8.81
C ARG A 170 16.92 -23.27 -7.51
N VAL A 171 16.54 -22.68 -6.37
CA VAL A 171 16.88 -23.23 -5.03
C VAL A 171 16.29 -24.62 -4.83
N ALA A 172 15.01 -24.81 -5.20
CA ALA A 172 14.37 -26.11 -5.09
C ALA A 172 15.07 -27.21 -5.93
N ARG A 173 15.54 -26.86 -7.13
CA ARG A 173 16.34 -27.79 -7.95
C ARG A 173 17.72 -28.05 -7.34
N GLN A 174 18.44 -27.01 -6.96
CA GLN A 174 19.79 -27.15 -6.40
C GLN A 174 19.84 -27.96 -5.09
N LEU A 175 18.83 -27.82 -4.22
CA LEU A 175 18.81 -28.53 -2.93
C LEU A 175 18.20 -29.94 -3.02
N VAL A 176 17.25 -30.17 -3.91
CA VAL A 176 16.49 -31.43 -3.91
C VAL A 176 16.98 -32.39 -4.99
N GLU A 177 17.50 -31.90 -6.10
CA GLU A 177 18.01 -32.76 -7.19
C GLU A 177 19.19 -33.65 -6.76
N PRO A 178 20.19 -33.12 -6.03
CA PRO A 178 21.28 -33.96 -5.51
C PRO A 178 20.81 -34.99 -4.47
N ILE A 179 19.82 -34.65 -3.65
CA ILE A 179 19.28 -35.57 -2.64
C ILE A 179 18.51 -36.74 -3.30
N ASN A 180 17.77 -36.46 -4.37
CA ASN A 180 17.04 -37.49 -5.12
C ASN A 180 17.97 -38.33 -6.04
N ALA A 181 19.15 -37.83 -6.37
CA ALA A 181 20.15 -38.52 -7.20
C ALA A 181 21.02 -39.48 -6.40
N ILE A 182 20.86 -39.56 -5.07
CA ILE A 182 21.62 -40.52 -4.25
C ILE A 182 21.16 -41.94 -4.59
N ASP A 183 22.06 -42.71 -5.22
CA ASP A 183 21.83 -44.14 -5.40
C ASP A 183 22.02 -44.87 -4.08
N LEU A 184 20.93 -45.39 -3.55
CA LEU A 184 20.91 -46.13 -2.29
C LEU A 184 21.71 -47.45 -2.41
N ASN A 185 21.97 -47.95 -3.61
CA ASN A 185 22.76 -49.19 -3.85
C ASN A 185 24.26 -48.92 -3.95
N ASP A 186 24.66 -47.72 -4.39
CA ASP A 186 26.06 -47.29 -4.35
C ASP A 186 26.19 -45.84 -3.80
N PRO A 187 26.14 -45.71 -2.48
CA PRO A 187 26.27 -44.41 -1.83
C PRO A 187 27.68 -43.82 -1.91
N ALA A 188 28.64 -44.52 -2.53
CA ALA A 188 30.03 -44.08 -2.61
C ALA A 188 30.35 -43.28 -3.90
N GLY A 189 29.54 -43.46 -4.94
CA GLY A 189 29.72 -42.79 -6.25
C GLY A 189 29.04 -41.43 -6.40
N SER A 190 28.27 -41.00 -5.45
CA SER A 190 27.58 -39.70 -5.52
C SER A 190 28.44 -38.59 -4.93
N GLU A 191 28.92 -37.64 -5.77
CA GLU A 191 29.47 -36.35 -5.33
C GLU A 191 28.36 -35.57 -4.62
N THR A 192 28.36 -35.61 -3.28
CA THR A 192 27.30 -35.07 -2.46
C THR A 192 27.87 -34.04 -1.48
N TYR A 193 27.05 -33.06 -1.06
CA TYR A 193 27.43 -32.04 -0.11
C TYR A 193 28.11 -32.61 1.14
N GLU A 194 29.16 -31.93 1.61
CA GLU A 194 29.93 -32.31 2.83
C GLU A 194 29.02 -32.53 4.04
N GLU A 195 27.93 -31.79 4.15
CA GLU A 195 26.96 -31.90 5.26
C GLU A 195 26.21 -33.24 5.27
N LEU A 196 26.11 -33.96 4.17
CA LEU A 196 25.45 -35.27 4.10
C LEU A 196 26.41 -36.43 4.36
N THR A 197 27.72 -36.17 4.45
CA THR A 197 28.75 -37.16 4.72
C THR A 197 28.49 -37.98 6.00
N PRO A 198 28.07 -37.41 7.14
CA PRO A 198 27.77 -38.18 8.35
C PRO A 198 26.56 -39.12 8.15
N LEU A 199 25.54 -38.69 7.42
CA LEU A 199 24.37 -39.50 7.12
C LEU A 199 24.69 -40.67 6.21
N LEU A 200 25.49 -40.41 5.15
CA LEU A 200 25.93 -41.41 4.20
C LEU A 200 26.85 -42.45 4.86
N SER A 201 27.74 -42.03 5.76
CA SER A 201 28.59 -42.94 6.53
C SER A 201 27.77 -43.89 7.42
N LYS A 202 26.71 -43.37 8.04
CA LYS A 202 25.77 -44.15 8.86
C LYS A 202 24.99 -45.18 8.02
N LEU A 203 24.48 -44.76 6.87
CA LEU A 203 23.81 -45.65 5.91
C LEU A 203 24.74 -46.76 5.41
N ARG A 204 26.02 -46.46 5.07
CA ARG A 204 27.02 -47.44 4.70
C ARG A 204 27.28 -48.46 5.82
N SER A 205 27.36 -48.00 7.07
CA SER A 205 27.59 -48.90 8.20
C SER A 205 26.41 -49.85 8.40
N GLN A 206 25.18 -49.36 8.29
CA GLN A 206 23.98 -50.20 8.37
C GLN A 206 23.87 -51.21 7.23
N GLN A 207 24.17 -50.80 6.01
CA GLN A 207 24.13 -51.70 4.86
C GLN A 207 25.16 -52.82 4.97
N ARG A 208 26.39 -52.49 5.44
CA ARG A 208 27.43 -53.49 5.74
C ARG A 208 26.98 -54.48 6.85
N GLN A 209 26.30 -53.99 7.86
CA GLN A 209 25.77 -54.81 8.92
C GLN A 209 24.68 -55.79 8.44
N ILE A 210 23.76 -55.33 7.63
CA ILE A 210 22.73 -56.16 7.00
C ILE A 210 23.36 -57.24 6.11
N GLN A 211 24.34 -56.83 5.27
CA GLN A 211 25.05 -57.81 4.41
C GLN A 211 25.83 -58.88 5.18
N ARG A 212 26.38 -58.53 6.36
CA ARG A 212 27.02 -59.51 7.24
C ARG A 212 25.99 -60.48 7.82
N GLN A 213 24.88 -59.97 8.32
CA GLN A 213 23.81 -60.83 8.85
C GLN A 213 23.22 -61.78 7.81
N MET A 214 23.02 -61.28 6.58
CA MET A 214 22.56 -62.10 5.47
C MET A 214 23.55 -63.21 5.10
N ARG A 215 24.86 -62.93 5.15
CA ARG A 215 25.90 -63.93 4.92
C ARG A 215 25.93 -64.99 6.02
N ASP A 216 25.81 -64.54 7.27
CA ASP A 216 25.77 -65.48 8.41
C ASP A 216 24.53 -66.37 8.41
N LEU A 217 23.39 -65.82 8.00
CA LEU A 217 22.16 -66.57 7.83
C LEU A 217 22.29 -67.61 6.73
N LYS A 218 22.85 -67.22 5.56
CA LYS A 218 23.09 -68.17 4.46
C LYS A 218 24.06 -69.31 4.87
N ARG A 219 25.13 -68.99 5.56
CA ARG A 219 26.09 -69.99 6.07
C ARG A 219 25.40 -71.02 7.02
N ARG A 220 24.59 -70.54 7.94
CA ARG A 220 23.84 -71.41 8.86
C ARG A 220 22.82 -72.26 8.11
N GLN A 221 22.21 -71.75 7.04
CA GLN A 221 21.27 -72.50 6.24
C GLN A 221 21.95 -73.61 5.43
N GLU A 222 23.16 -73.37 4.92
CA GLU A 222 23.99 -74.33 4.22
C GLU A 222 24.59 -75.43 5.14
N GLU A 223 24.80 -75.14 6.47
CA GLU A 223 25.21 -76.09 7.47
C GLU A 223 24.11 -77.02 7.94
N PHE A 224 22.86 -76.70 7.69
CA PHE A 224 21.68 -77.49 8.07
C PHE A 224 21.08 -78.30 6.90
N THR A 225 21.65 -78.24 5.70
CA THR A 225 21.21 -79.04 4.52
C THR A 225 22.25 -80.11 4.19
#